data_00b9185e514a91650c0e9592eacea7af
#
_entry.id   00b9185e514a91650c0e9592eacea7af
#
_cell.length_a   1.000
_cell.length_b   1.000
_cell.length_c   1.000
_cell.angle_alpha   90.00
_cell.angle_beta   90.00
_cell.angle_gamma   90.00
#
_symmetry.space_group_name_H-M   'P 1'
#
loop_
_entity.id
_entity.type
_entity.pdbx_description
1 polymer ?
#
loop_
_entity_poly.entity_id
_entity_poly.type
_entity_poly.pdbx_seq_one_letter_code
_entity_poly.pdbx_strand_id
1 'polypeptide(L)'
;MGLFVLYFGTTKQYPDVAHHTILLGDKYGQLLHEMFDLKQLEMSDFSIYLHRPTATDPSMAPAGCDAFYALVPVPNLQSNINWKTIGDDYRNRVVAHLEKTTLPGLSQCIVEDFYVTPEHFRDNLNTMHGTGFSIQPTFTQSAYFRFHNRSEDIDGLYFVGAGTHPGAGMPGVLCSAKVLDRIVPNAG
;
A
#
# COMPACT_ATOMS: atom_id res chain seq x y z
N MET A 1 -5.94 -7.45 -4.19
CA MET A 1 -5.94 -5.97 -4.17
C MET A 1 -4.57 -5.48 -4.59
N GLY A 2 -4.50 -4.57 -5.56
CA GLY A 2 -3.32 -3.79 -5.91
C GLY A 2 -3.28 -2.48 -5.12
N LEU A 3 -2.21 -1.72 -5.29
CA LEU A 3 -2.04 -0.40 -4.67
C LEU A 3 -1.58 0.61 -5.72
N PHE A 4 -2.16 1.80 -5.65
CA PHE A 4 -1.57 3.01 -6.21
C PHE A 4 -1.02 3.82 -5.04
N VAL A 5 0.26 4.14 -5.08
CA VAL A 5 0.89 4.91 -4.00
C VAL A 5 1.55 6.14 -4.59
N LEU A 6 1.06 7.31 -4.20
CA LEU A 6 1.59 8.61 -4.59
C LEU A 6 2.49 9.13 -3.47
N TYR A 7 3.76 9.35 -3.76
CA TYR A 7 4.72 10.01 -2.89
C TYR A 7 4.86 11.47 -3.33
N PHE A 8 4.88 12.40 -2.38
CA PHE A 8 5.04 13.82 -2.70
C PHE A 8 5.62 14.63 -1.56
N GLY A 9 6.38 15.67 -1.92
CA GLY A 9 6.88 16.69 -1.03
C GLY A 9 6.16 18.02 -1.26
N THR A 10 6.00 18.82 -0.20
CA THR A 10 5.30 20.11 -0.26
C THR A 10 6.15 21.22 0.34
N THR A 11 6.08 22.44 -0.24
CA THR A 11 6.68 23.67 0.33
C THR A 11 5.90 24.23 1.51
N LYS A 12 4.75 23.64 1.84
CA LYS A 12 3.86 24.08 2.91
C LYS A 12 3.72 22.94 3.91
N GLN A 13 3.68 23.27 5.19
CA GLN A 13 3.35 22.31 6.26
C GLN A 13 1.84 22.26 6.52
N TYR A 14 1.37 21.07 6.91
CA TYR A 14 -0.02 20.77 7.27
C TYR A 14 -0.10 20.26 8.71
N PRO A 15 0.09 21.15 9.73
CA PRO A 15 0.24 20.74 11.12
C PRO A 15 -0.98 19.99 11.69
N ASP A 16 -2.16 20.24 11.13
CA ASP A 16 -3.41 19.62 11.55
C ASP A 16 -3.59 18.18 11.00
N VAL A 17 -2.72 17.74 10.09
CA VAL A 17 -2.75 16.37 9.55
C VAL A 17 -1.91 15.46 10.42
N ALA A 18 -2.51 14.42 10.97
CA ALA A 18 -1.84 13.44 11.80
C ALA A 18 -0.80 12.63 11.00
N HIS A 19 0.14 11.97 11.72
CA HIS A 19 1.13 11.06 11.13
C HIS A 19 0.46 9.98 10.26
N HIS A 20 -0.65 9.43 10.76
CA HIS A 20 -1.49 8.46 10.03
C HIS A 20 -2.92 9.01 9.95
N THR A 21 -3.43 9.17 8.74
CA THR A 21 -4.80 9.62 8.49
C THR A 21 -5.47 8.66 7.53
N ILE A 22 -6.68 8.21 7.86
CA ILE A 22 -7.49 7.36 6.98
C ILE A 22 -8.68 8.19 6.51
N LEU A 23 -8.78 8.40 5.22
CA LEU A 23 -9.92 9.00 4.54
C LEU A 23 -10.77 7.86 3.98
N LEU A 24 -12.03 7.83 4.33
CA LEU A 24 -12.97 6.85 3.78
C LEU A 24 -13.88 7.57 2.79
N GLY A 25 -13.99 7.01 1.60
CA GLY A 25 -14.95 7.47 0.59
C GLY A 25 -16.39 7.24 1.05
N ASP A 26 -17.30 8.04 0.53
CA ASP A 26 -18.74 7.97 0.86
C ASP A 26 -19.36 6.63 0.48
N LYS A 27 -18.80 5.98 -0.57
CA LYS A 27 -19.27 4.70 -1.12
C LYS A 27 -18.32 3.54 -0.79
N TYR A 28 -17.71 3.52 0.39
CA TYR A 28 -16.69 2.55 0.77
C TYR A 28 -17.09 1.08 0.50
N GLY A 29 -18.33 0.69 0.83
CA GLY A 29 -18.81 -0.68 0.55
C GLY A 29 -18.90 -1.00 -0.96
N GLN A 30 -19.31 -0.03 -1.78
CA GLN A 30 -19.33 -0.17 -3.24
C GLN A 30 -17.91 -0.25 -3.81
N LEU A 31 -16.98 0.56 -3.30
CA LEU A 31 -15.55 0.52 -3.68
C LEU A 31 -14.97 -0.88 -3.50
N LEU A 32 -15.25 -1.53 -2.37
CA LEU A 32 -14.78 -2.90 -2.13
C LEU A 32 -15.35 -3.89 -3.16
N HIS A 33 -16.63 -3.82 -3.46
CA HIS A 33 -17.27 -4.66 -4.47
C HIS A 33 -16.69 -4.41 -5.87
N GLU A 34 -16.55 -3.16 -6.27
CA GLU A 34 -15.96 -2.80 -7.57
C GLU A 34 -14.52 -3.30 -7.70
N MET A 35 -13.71 -3.13 -6.65
CA MET A 35 -12.31 -3.52 -6.65
C MET A 35 -12.11 -5.04 -6.65
N PHE A 36 -12.83 -5.78 -5.80
CA PHE A 36 -12.59 -7.21 -5.61
C PHE A 36 -13.37 -8.09 -6.58
N ASP A 37 -14.62 -7.75 -6.84
CA ASP A 37 -15.53 -8.57 -7.62
C ASP A 37 -15.57 -8.15 -9.08
N LEU A 38 -15.76 -6.85 -9.35
CA LEU A 38 -15.87 -6.32 -10.70
C LEU A 38 -14.54 -5.96 -11.34
N LYS A 39 -13.47 -5.83 -10.54
CA LYS A 39 -12.13 -5.39 -10.97
C LYS A 39 -12.14 -4.04 -11.71
N GLN A 40 -13.03 -3.15 -11.26
CA GLN A 40 -13.20 -1.80 -11.79
C GLN A 40 -12.44 -0.79 -10.94
N LEU A 41 -11.94 0.26 -11.58
CA LEU A 41 -11.21 1.33 -10.92
C LEU A 41 -12.15 2.48 -10.58
N GLU A 42 -12.27 2.80 -9.30
CA GLU A 42 -12.95 4.01 -8.86
C GLU A 42 -12.12 5.25 -9.19
N MET A 43 -12.75 6.26 -9.77
CA MET A 43 -12.10 7.47 -10.31
C MET A 43 -12.56 8.76 -9.62
N SER A 44 -13.50 8.69 -8.67
CA SER A 44 -14.14 9.88 -8.10
C SER A 44 -14.29 9.87 -6.58
N ASP A 45 -14.43 8.70 -5.96
CA ASP A 45 -14.65 8.52 -4.53
C ASP A 45 -13.54 7.65 -3.93
N PHE A 46 -12.53 8.30 -3.35
CA PHE A 46 -11.32 7.62 -2.91
C PHE A 46 -11.35 7.29 -1.42
N SER A 47 -10.97 6.06 -1.09
CA SER A 47 -10.50 5.72 0.25
C SER A 47 -8.98 5.77 0.25
N ILE A 48 -8.38 6.57 1.12
CA ILE A 48 -6.95 6.88 1.11
C ILE A 48 -6.37 6.67 2.50
N TYR A 49 -5.26 5.95 2.59
CA TYR A 49 -4.37 6.06 3.72
C TYR A 49 -3.30 7.10 3.41
N LEU A 50 -3.32 8.20 4.17
CA LEU A 50 -2.36 9.29 4.07
C LEU A 50 -1.35 9.19 5.22
N HIS A 51 -0.08 9.16 4.89
CA HIS A 51 1.04 9.11 5.82
C HIS A 51 1.85 10.40 5.74
N ARG A 52 2.07 11.02 6.90
CA ARG A 52 2.86 12.24 7.07
C ARG A 52 3.96 12.00 8.10
N PRO A 53 5.14 11.46 7.71
CA PRO A 53 6.21 11.13 8.65
C PRO A 53 6.78 12.37 9.35
N THR A 54 6.75 13.53 8.70
CA THR A 54 7.20 14.81 9.26
C THR A 54 6.41 15.27 10.50
N ALA A 55 5.22 14.70 10.74
CA ALA A 55 4.48 14.92 11.98
C ALA A 55 5.18 14.38 13.23
N THR A 56 6.02 13.36 13.08
CA THR A 56 6.78 12.73 14.18
C THR A 56 8.27 13.03 14.06
N ASP A 57 8.81 13.04 12.87
CA ASP A 57 10.21 13.35 12.60
C ASP A 57 10.35 14.49 11.57
N PRO A 58 10.50 15.74 12.01
CA PRO A 58 10.65 16.86 11.10
C PRO A 58 11.85 16.76 10.16
N SER A 59 12.84 15.91 10.44
CA SER A 59 14.01 15.72 9.58
C SER A 59 13.70 15.00 8.25
N MET A 60 12.49 14.43 8.12
CA MET A 60 12.03 13.72 6.92
C MET A 60 11.68 14.67 5.75
N ALA A 61 11.77 15.99 5.95
CA ALA A 61 11.64 17.00 4.90
C ALA A 61 12.51 18.23 5.22
N PRO A 62 12.83 19.08 4.24
CA PRO A 62 13.48 20.38 4.50
C PRO A 62 12.66 21.25 5.45
N ALA A 63 13.31 22.19 6.13
CA ALA A 63 12.65 23.11 7.06
C ALA A 63 11.48 23.85 6.40
N GLY A 64 10.31 23.84 7.02
CA GLY A 64 9.08 24.48 6.49
C GLY A 64 8.32 23.63 5.46
N CYS A 65 8.82 22.46 5.12
CA CYS A 65 8.22 21.51 4.17
C CYS A 65 7.57 20.32 4.88
N ASP A 66 6.77 19.57 4.15
CA ASP A 66 6.25 18.27 4.56
C ASP A 66 6.51 17.20 3.50
N ALA A 67 6.62 15.96 3.94
CA ALA A 67 6.66 14.78 3.09
C ALA A 67 5.44 13.90 3.36
N PHE A 68 4.91 13.30 2.28
CA PHE A 68 3.72 12.45 2.34
C PHE A 68 3.84 11.24 1.45
N TYR A 69 3.10 10.20 1.77
CA TYR A 69 2.56 9.30 0.75
C TYR A 69 1.06 9.08 0.96
N ALA A 70 0.36 8.97 -0.16
CA ALA A 70 -1.05 8.61 -0.23
C ALA A 70 -1.19 7.23 -0.87
N LEU A 71 -1.69 6.26 -0.11
CA LEU A 71 -1.94 4.91 -0.58
C LEU A 71 -3.43 4.76 -0.89
N VAL A 72 -3.73 4.41 -2.13
CA VAL A 72 -5.08 4.17 -2.64
C VAL A 72 -5.21 2.70 -3.02
N PRO A 73 -6.14 1.95 -2.43
CA PRO A 73 -6.45 0.60 -2.87
C PRO A 73 -7.04 0.62 -4.28
N VAL A 74 -6.53 -0.25 -5.14
CA VAL A 74 -6.97 -0.37 -6.54
C VAL A 74 -7.09 -1.85 -6.93
N PRO A 75 -7.79 -2.20 -8.03
CA PRO A 75 -7.73 -3.54 -8.58
C PRO A 75 -6.30 -3.96 -8.90
N ASN A 76 -6.00 -5.25 -8.73
CA ASN A 76 -4.72 -5.80 -9.15
C ASN A 76 -4.66 -6.01 -10.67
N LEU A 77 -3.54 -6.53 -11.20
CA LEU A 77 -3.32 -6.73 -12.63
C LEU A 77 -4.18 -7.83 -13.29
N GLN A 78 -5.11 -8.44 -12.56
CA GLN A 78 -6.17 -9.25 -13.17
C GLN A 78 -7.28 -8.37 -13.78
N SER A 79 -7.30 -7.07 -13.47
CA SER A 79 -8.06 -6.06 -14.21
C SER A 79 -7.34 -5.73 -15.51
N ASN A 80 -8.08 -5.26 -16.51
CA ASN A 80 -7.48 -4.81 -17.78
C ASN A 80 -7.12 -3.32 -17.75
N ILE A 81 -6.73 -2.79 -16.59
CA ILE A 81 -6.36 -1.38 -16.42
C ILE A 81 -4.96 -1.16 -17.00
N ASN A 82 -4.85 -0.25 -17.95
CA ASN A 82 -3.57 0.18 -18.51
C ASN A 82 -3.03 1.40 -17.75
N TRP A 83 -2.22 1.15 -16.73
CA TRP A 83 -1.66 2.19 -15.88
C TRP A 83 -0.76 3.17 -16.60
N LYS A 84 -0.14 2.78 -17.72
CA LYS A 84 0.68 3.69 -18.55
C LYS A 84 -0.13 4.80 -19.19
N THR A 85 -1.43 4.57 -19.42
CA THR A 85 -2.32 5.56 -20.05
C THR A 85 -3.12 6.37 -19.06
N ILE A 86 -3.48 5.79 -17.91
CA ILE A 86 -4.37 6.44 -16.95
C ILE A 86 -3.65 6.93 -15.69
N GLY A 87 -2.39 6.54 -15.45
CA GLY A 87 -1.69 6.81 -14.21
C GLY A 87 -1.61 8.29 -13.86
N ASP A 88 -1.29 9.15 -14.83
CA ASP A 88 -1.21 10.59 -14.62
C ASP A 88 -2.58 11.23 -14.33
N ASP A 89 -3.64 10.81 -15.06
CA ASP A 89 -5.00 11.27 -14.76
C ASP A 89 -5.44 10.82 -13.36
N TYR A 90 -5.15 9.57 -13.00
CA TYR A 90 -5.46 9.05 -11.67
C TYR A 90 -4.71 9.82 -10.57
N ARG A 91 -3.41 10.06 -10.74
CA ARG A 91 -2.60 10.91 -9.87
C ARG A 91 -3.25 12.29 -9.67
N ASN A 92 -3.64 12.95 -10.76
CA ASN A 92 -4.25 14.27 -10.71
C ASN A 92 -5.59 14.27 -9.94
N ARG A 93 -6.39 13.22 -10.09
CA ARG A 93 -7.65 13.05 -9.35
C ARG A 93 -7.41 12.82 -7.86
N VAL A 94 -6.41 12.00 -7.50
CA VAL A 94 -6.03 11.79 -6.09
C VAL A 94 -5.57 13.10 -5.46
N VAL A 95 -4.73 13.89 -6.16
CA VAL A 95 -4.29 15.21 -5.69
C VAL A 95 -5.47 16.16 -5.50
N ALA A 96 -6.37 16.23 -6.49
CA ALA A 96 -7.57 17.08 -6.40
C ALA A 96 -8.51 16.66 -5.24
N HIS A 97 -8.64 15.36 -4.99
CA HIS A 97 -9.42 14.86 -3.85
C HIS A 97 -8.78 15.25 -2.51
N LEU A 98 -7.46 15.05 -2.36
CA LEU A 98 -6.71 15.47 -1.16
C LEU A 98 -6.78 16.97 -0.93
N GLU A 99 -6.66 17.76 -2.00
CA GLU A 99 -6.76 19.22 -1.91
C GLU A 99 -8.12 19.70 -1.41
N LYS A 100 -9.18 19.05 -1.88
CA LYS A 100 -10.56 19.36 -1.49
C LYS A 100 -10.88 18.94 -0.06
N THR A 101 -10.28 17.86 0.43
CA THR A 101 -10.70 17.22 1.70
C THR A 101 -9.76 17.51 2.88
N THR A 102 -8.45 17.41 2.66
CA THR A 102 -7.48 17.32 3.75
C THR A 102 -6.29 18.26 3.62
N LEU A 103 -5.83 18.54 2.41
CA LEU A 103 -4.62 19.31 2.13
C LEU A 103 -4.91 20.54 1.27
N PRO A 104 -5.59 21.58 1.80
CA PRO A 104 -6.00 22.74 1.01
C PRO A 104 -4.80 23.46 0.39
N GLY A 105 -4.90 23.72 -0.95
CA GLY A 105 -3.84 24.33 -1.76
C GLY A 105 -2.71 23.36 -2.14
N LEU A 106 -2.94 22.05 -2.08
CA LEU A 106 -1.93 21.04 -2.35
C LEU A 106 -1.31 21.19 -3.75
N SER A 107 -2.12 21.37 -4.77
CA SER A 107 -1.65 21.47 -6.16
C SER A 107 -0.64 22.59 -6.42
N GLN A 108 -0.66 23.63 -5.60
CA GLN A 108 0.23 24.81 -5.71
C GLN A 108 1.53 24.65 -4.91
N CYS A 109 1.61 23.67 -4.01
CA CYS A 109 2.75 23.53 -3.12
C CYS A 109 3.52 22.20 -3.29
N ILE A 110 3.08 21.30 -4.15
CA ILE A 110 3.86 20.12 -4.53
C ILE A 110 5.13 20.57 -5.25
N VAL A 111 6.30 20.13 -4.78
CA VAL A 111 7.60 20.42 -5.40
C VAL A 111 8.15 19.24 -6.15
N GLU A 112 7.85 18.05 -5.69
CA GLU A 112 8.25 16.79 -6.31
C GLU A 112 7.23 15.73 -5.99
N ASP A 113 6.94 14.88 -6.95
CA ASP A 113 6.11 13.69 -6.72
C ASP A 113 6.46 12.57 -7.71
N PHE A 114 6.14 11.37 -7.29
CA PHE A 114 6.11 10.19 -8.15
C PHE A 114 5.08 9.19 -7.61
N TYR A 115 4.62 8.30 -8.46
CA TYR A 115 3.69 7.27 -8.03
C TYR A 115 4.15 5.88 -8.48
N VAL A 116 3.68 4.87 -7.76
CA VAL A 116 3.84 3.47 -8.11
C VAL A 116 2.47 2.82 -8.27
N THR A 117 2.37 1.93 -9.25
CA THR A 117 1.14 1.22 -9.64
C THR A 117 1.28 -0.28 -9.37
N PRO A 118 0.23 -1.09 -9.53
CA PRO A 118 0.35 -2.54 -9.45
C PRO A 118 1.44 -3.16 -10.35
N GLU A 119 1.79 -2.50 -11.47
CA GLU A 119 2.90 -2.95 -12.33
C GLU A 119 4.23 -2.90 -11.59
N HIS A 120 4.50 -1.86 -10.80
CA HIS A 120 5.72 -1.76 -9.99
C HIS A 120 5.85 -2.92 -8.99
N PHE A 121 4.74 -3.28 -8.32
CA PHE A 121 4.75 -4.39 -7.35
C PHE A 121 5.02 -5.73 -8.04
N ARG A 122 4.51 -5.95 -9.26
CA ARG A 122 4.84 -7.14 -10.05
C ARG A 122 6.29 -7.14 -10.50
N ASP A 123 6.75 -6.03 -11.13
CA ASP A 123 7.99 -6.01 -11.89
C ASP A 123 9.23 -5.84 -11.00
N ASN A 124 9.10 -5.11 -9.88
CA ASN A 124 10.21 -4.83 -8.97
C ASN A 124 10.16 -5.66 -7.68
N LEU A 125 8.98 -6.07 -7.24
CA LEU A 125 8.81 -6.82 -5.99
C LEU A 125 8.34 -8.26 -6.21
N ASN A 126 8.20 -8.69 -7.47
CA ASN A 126 7.78 -10.05 -7.86
C ASN A 126 6.46 -10.51 -7.21
N THR A 127 5.54 -9.57 -6.93
CA THR A 127 4.25 -9.96 -6.34
C THR A 127 3.31 -10.49 -7.40
N MET A 128 2.60 -11.56 -7.08
CA MET A 128 1.63 -12.16 -7.99
C MET A 128 0.52 -11.14 -8.32
N HIS A 129 0.29 -10.90 -9.60
CA HIS A 129 -0.70 -9.93 -10.10
C HIS A 129 -0.53 -8.49 -9.58
N GLY A 130 0.66 -8.11 -9.13
CA GLY A 130 0.92 -6.76 -8.62
C GLY A 130 0.15 -6.45 -7.32
N THR A 131 -0.06 -7.45 -6.46
CA THR A 131 -0.72 -7.26 -5.18
C THR A 131 0.18 -6.53 -4.19
N GLY A 132 -0.40 -5.61 -3.40
CA GLY A 132 0.37 -4.81 -2.44
C GLY A 132 0.63 -5.51 -1.10
N PHE A 133 -0.25 -6.45 -0.69
CA PHE A 133 -0.20 -7.11 0.63
C PHE A 133 -0.14 -8.63 0.55
N SER A 134 0.30 -9.20 -0.59
CA SER A 134 0.32 -10.63 -0.84
C SER A 134 -1.10 -11.24 -0.89
N ILE A 135 -1.35 -12.36 -0.23
CA ILE A 135 -2.65 -13.01 -0.22
C ILE A 135 -3.70 -12.21 0.57
N GLN A 136 -4.94 -12.32 0.15
CA GLN A 136 -6.07 -11.62 0.76
C GLN A 136 -6.29 -12.09 2.21
N PRO A 137 -6.54 -11.17 3.17
CA PRO A 137 -6.73 -11.53 4.58
C PRO A 137 -8.16 -12.03 4.86
N THR A 138 -8.62 -13.05 4.12
CA THR A 138 -9.85 -13.77 4.42
C THR A 138 -9.63 -14.70 5.61
N PHE A 139 -10.71 -15.16 6.26
CA PHE A 139 -10.62 -16.08 7.39
C PHE A 139 -9.75 -17.31 7.09
N THR A 140 -9.95 -17.92 5.93
CA THR A 140 -9.22 -19.11 5.48
C THR A 140 -7.80 -18.85 4.97
N GLN A 141 -7.36 -17.60 4.93
CA GLN A 141 -6.03 -17.17 4.49
C GLN A 141 -5.33 -16.28 5.53
N SER A 142 -5.79 -16.31 6.77
CA SER A 142 -5.26 -15.48 7.85
C SER A 142 -4.79 -16.31 9.03
N ALA A 143 -3.90 -15.75 9.83
CA ALA A 143 -3.38 -16.36 11.04
C ALA A 143 -2.88 -17.80 10.81
N TYR A 144 -3.49 -18.78 11.45
CA TYR A 144 -3.12 -20.20 11.33
C TYR A 144 -3.30 -20.76 9.91
N PHE A 145 -4.30 -20.30 9.17
CA PHE A 145 -4.59 -20.77 7.80
C PHE A 145 -3.73 -20.09 6.71
N ARG A 146 -2.84 -19.18 7.09
CA ARG A 146 -1.87 -18.61 6.17
C ARG A 146 -0.78 -19.63 5.87
N PHE A 147 -0.16 -19.59 4.70
CA PHE A 147 0.94 -20.49 4.35
C PHE A 147 1.95 -20.61 5.48
N HIS A 148 2.33 -21.83 5.80
CA HIS A 148 3.29 -22.10 6.85
C HIS A 148 4.70 -21.65 6.45
N ASN A 149 5.57 -21.44 7.44
CA ASN A 149 6.94 -20.99 7.21
C ASN A 149 7.87 -22.14 6.74
N ARG A 150 7.40 -23.38 6.76
CA ARG A 150 8.06 -24.54 6.17
C ARG A 150 7.16 -25.11 5.08
N SER A 151 7.76 -25.47 3.92
CA SER A 151 7.04 -26.16 2.86
C SER A 151 6.51 -27.51 3.34
N GLU A 152 5.29 -27.85 2.96
CA GLU A 152 4.68 -29.16 3.18
C GLU A 152 5.02 -30.14 2.05
N ASP A 153 5.43 -29.62 0.88
CA ASP A 153 5.68 -30.41 -0.32
C ASP A 153 7.17 -30.62 -0.61
N ILE A 154 8.03 -29.74 -0.11
CA ILE A 154 9.48 -29.74 -0.44
C ILE A 154 10.30 -29.70 0.84
N ASP A 155 11.07 -30.73 1.09
CA ASP A 155 11.97 -30.80 2.24
C ASP A 155 13.07 -29.74 2.15
N GLY A 156 13.33 -29.07 3.30
CA GLY A 156 14.36 -28.05 3.40
C GLY A 156 13.98 -26.70 2.81
N LEU A 157 12.76 -26.52 2.24
CA LEU A 157 12.27 -25.24 1.76
C LEU A 157 11.51 -24.51 2.86
N TYR A 158 11.88 -23.25 3.07
CA TYR A 158 11.29 -22.38 4.08
C TYR A 158 10.81 -21.06 3.47
N PHE A 159 9.77 -20.46 4.06
CA PHE A 159 9.17 -19.22 3.61
C PHE A 159 9.19 -18.14 4.71
N VAL A 160 9.44 -16.89 4.30
CA VAL A 160 9.43 -15.71 5.18
C VAL A 160 8.78 -14.54 4.45
N GLY A 161 8.15 -13.64 5.19
CA GLY A 161 7.57 -12.42 4.62
C GLY A 161 6.05 -12.33 4.74
N ALA A 162 5.47 -11.41 3.96
CA ALA A 162 4.05 -11.07 4.05
C ALA A 162 3.10 -12.20 3.62
N GLY A 163 3.56 -13.10 2.74
CA GLY A 163 2.75 -14.21 2.20
C GLY A 163 2.57 -15.40 3.14
N THR A 164 3.34 -15.45 4.23
CA THR A 164 3.38 -16.59 5.16
C THR A 164 2.95 -16.18 6.58
N HIS A 165 2.81 -17.16 7.47
CA HIS A 165 2.50 -16.93 8.88
C HIS A 165 3.60 -16.07 9.55
N PRO A 166 3.26 -15.10 10.43
CA PRO A 166 1.91 -14.73 10.89
C PRO A 166 1.15 -13.79 9.94
N GLY A 167 1.78 -13.17 8.94
CA GLY A 167 1.07 -12.40 7.93
C GLY A 167 1.70 -11.08 7.53
N ALA A 168 0.92 -10.25 6.83
CA ALA A 168 1.33 -8.96 6.32
C ALA A 168 1.48 -7.88 7.42
N GLY A 169 2.13 -6.79 7.04
CA GLY A 169 2.48 -5.69 7.94
C GLY A 169 3.88 -5.86 8.53
N MET A 170 4.55 -4.75 8.80
CA MET A 170 5.97 -4.77 9.25
C MET A 170 6.19 -5.67 10.47
N PRO A 171 5.38 -5.61 11.56
CA PRO A 171 5.55 -6.52 12.69
C PRO A 171 5.35 -7.99 12.30
N GLY A 172 4.36 -8.30 11.46
CA GLY A 172 4.10 -9.66 11.00
C GLY A 172 5.25 -10.22 10.18
N VAL A 173 5.77 -9.45 9.24
CA VAL A 173 6.91 -9.84 8.39
C VAL A 173 8.15 -10.10 9.24
N LEU A 174 8.47 -9.22 10.21
CA LEU A 174 9.59 -9.43 11.13
C LEU A 174 9.39 -10.66 12.02
N CYS A 175 8.16 -10.90 12.49
CA CYS A 175 7.84 -12.09 13.26
C CYS A 175 7.98 -13.38 12.43
N SER A 176 7.73 -13.35 11.12
CA SER A 176 7.96 -14.53 10.27
C SER A 176 9.43 -14.96 10.24
N ALA A 177 10.37 -13.99 10.30
CA ALA A 177 11.79 -14.30 10.43
C ALA A 177 12.12 -14.96 11.78
N LYS A 178 11.51 -14.49 12.88
CA LYS A 178 11.66 -15.13 14.20
C LYS A 178 11.09 -16.54 14.27
N VAL A 179 10.07 -16.85 13.47
CA VAL A 179 9.58 -18.22 13.33
C VAL A 179 10.61 -19.09 12.64
N LEU A 180 11.25 -18.60 11.56
CA LEU A 180 12.31 -19.32 10.87
C LEU A 180 13.49 -19.66 11.79
N ASP A 181 13.91 -18.73 12.63
CA ASP A 181 14.98 -18.93 13.60
C ASP A 181 14.75 -20.14 14.54
N ARG A 182 13.49 -20.52 14.74
CA ARG A 182 13.11 -21.64 15.58
C ARG A 182 12.95 -22.98 14.84
N ILE A 183 12.71 -22.92 13.52
CA ILE A 183 12.34 -24.13 12.75
C ILE A 183 13.41 -24.54 11.73
N VAL A 184 14.32 -23.63 11.37
CA VAL A 184 15.46 -23.98 10.52
C VAL A 184 16.50 -24.70 11.36
N PRO A 185 16.93 -25.91 10.99
CA PRO A 185 17.99 -26.60 11.70
C PRO A 185 19.28 -25.76 11.71
N ASN A 186 19.95 -25.70 12.84
CA ASN A 186 21.27 -25.11 12.91
C ASN A 186 22.19 -25.80 11.91
N ALA A 187 22.88 -25.04 11.08
CA ALA A 187 23.97 -25.56 10.28
C ALA A 187 25.05 -26.05 11.27
N GLY A 188 25.22 -27.36 11.35
CA GLY A 188 26.24 -27.99 12.19
C GLY A 188 27.67 -27.64 11.78
#